data_359726de46f6e8b6fb02545e3d5014a5
#
_entry.id   359726de46f6e8b6fb02545e3d5014a5
#
_cell.length_a   1.000
_cell.length_b   1.000
_cell.length_c   1.000
_cell.angle_alpha   90.00
_cell.angle_beta   90.00
_cell.angle_gamma   90.00
#
_symmetry.space_group_name_H-M   'P 1'
#
loop_
_entity.id
_entity.type
_entity.pdbx_description
1 polymer ?
#
loop_
_entity_poly.entity_id
_entity_poly.type
_entity_poly.pdbx_seq_one_letter_code
_entity_poly.pdbx_strand_id
1 'polypeptide(L)'
;MISNEQHADALAAASAARDAILHEQERRKGGRFATIFPDEGPYRREVYPKHMAFIAAGATYKERLFMKANRVGGTRLGAFEVTCHLTGRYPSWWNGRRFTEPIQGWACGTTSETTRDIVQAELLGPIDGTSGAYQVGTGMLPPESIVHTTRRPHGLPGSVESIWVRHATGGMSVLGLKQYEQGRKSFEGTGRHLVWCDEEPPEDCYTEMLYRTATTKGITLITFTPLQGMSKVVTGFLAPETPEASQFKWYIQAGWNHVPHLDETEKKALIATTPPYLLKARTEGTPSLGAGAIFPIAEADVTIKDFALPAHWPKAFALDHGWNWFGAVWMAYDRDTQTRYLYSCYKRSQAEPPIHAEAIKARGAWMPGVGDCSDINKYDGQQFLKIYRGLGLDLRLANKAVETGLTEMWNALSTGKLKVFASCEPWFEEYRLYHRDEQGKIEKVHDHLMDSTRYLVRAGWQIFKTEAEAAHAVPRQSRDPFDRFGHGSGDNRDGWMGA
;
A
#
# COMPACT_ATOMS: atom_id res chain seq x y z
N MET A 1 -37.73 38.03 -54.60
CA MET A 1 -36.68 37.12 -55.18
C MET A 1 -35.55 37.06 -54.17
N ILE A 2 -35.29 35.94 -53.61
CA ILE A 2 -34.16 35.71 -52.70
C ILE A 2 -32.88 35.75 -53.57
N SER A 3 -31.84 36.47 -53.14
CA SER A 3 -30.60 36.57 -53.91
C SER A 3 -29.90 35.20 -53.96
N ASN A 4 -29.11 34.97 -55.02
CA ASN A 4 -28.33 33.72 -55.14
C ASN A 4 -27.39 33.49 -53.95
N GLU A 5 -26.92 34.56 -53.33
CA GLU A 5 -26.07 34.54 -52.14
C GLU A 5 -26.84 34.04 -50.88
N GLN A 6 -28.06 34.53 -50.68
CA GLN A 6 -28.93 34.05 -49.58
C GLN A 6 -29.36 32.58 -49.75
N HIS A 7 -29.44 32.10 -50.99
CA HIS A 7 -29.74 30.69 -51.25
C HIS A 7 -28.54 29.81 -51.00
N ALA A 8 -27.31 30.25 -51.29
CA ALA A 8 -26.08 29.54 -50.99
C ALA A 8 -25.84 29.45 -49.48
N ASP A 9 -26.05 30.52 -48.73
CA ASP A 9 -25.93 30.55 -47.28
C ASP A 9 -26.95 29.63 -46.60
N ALA A 10 -28.18 29.58 -47.08
CA ALA A 10 -29.22 28.67 -46.58
C ALA A 10 -28.87 27.19 -46.83
N LEU A 11 -28.28 26.87 -47.96
CA LEU A 11 -27.82 25.52 -48.30
C LEU A 11 -26.61 25.12 -47.43
N ALA A 12 -25.67 26.02 -47.18
CA ALA A 12 -24.53 25.77 -46.31
C ALA A 12 -24.97 25.54 -44.85
N ALA A 13 -25.93 26.37 -44.37
CA ALA A 13 -26.49 26.19 -43.02
C ALA A 13 -27.28 24.88 -42.87
N ALA A 14 -28.04 24.49 -43.89
CA ALA A 14 -28.77 23.20 -43.90
C ALA A 14 -27.82 22.00 -43.95
N SER A 15 -26.70 22.08 -44.70
CA SER A 15 -25.65 21.05 -44.71
C SER A 15 -24.97 20.93 -43.34
N ALA A 16 -24.58 22.04 -42.73
CA ALA A 16 -24.00 22.07 -41.42
C ALA A 16 -24.93 21.49 -40.31
N ALA A 17 -26.24 21.84 -40.38
CA ALA A 17 -27.24 21.28 -39.49
C ALA A 17 -27.44 19.78 -39.71
N ARG A 18 -27.44 19.29 -40.94
CA ARG A 18 -27.50 17.87 -41.27
C ARG A 18 -26.29 17.11 -40.73
N ASP A 19 -25.09 17.66 -40.92
CA ASP A 19 -23.84 17.06 -40.45
C ASP A 19 -23.80 17.01 -38.91
N ALA A 20 -24.29 18.06 -38.24
CA ALA A 20 -24.43 18.08 -36.78
C ALA A 20 -25.45 17.02 -36.27
N ILE A 21 -26.57 16.85 -36.99
CA ILE A 21 -27.55 15.79 -36.65
C ILE A 21 -26.95 14.38 -36.84
N LEU A 22 -26.25 14.17 -37.95
CA LEU A 22 -25.58 12.89 -38.21
C LEU A 22 -24.49 12.60 -37.15
N HIS A 23 -23.71 13.60 -36.80
CA HIS A 23 -22.70 13.51 -35.77
C HIS A 23 -23.32 13.21 -34.37
N GLU A 24 -24.46 13.82 -34.05
CA GLU A 24 -25.20 13.56 -32.83
C GLU A 24 -25.82 12.14 -32.84
N GLN A 25 -26.31 11.66 -33.98
CA GLN A 25 -26.82 10.31 -34.11
C GLN A 25 -25.70 9.26 -33.96
N GLU A 26 -24.53 9.51 -34.56
CA GLU A 26 -23.35 8.64 -34.37
C GLU A 26 -22.85 8.66 -32.91
N ARG A 27 -22.85 9.84 -32.28
CA ARG A 27 -22.52 10.01 -30.87
C ARG A 27 -23.48 9.24 -29.97
N ARG A 28 -24.78 9.26 -30.26
CA ARG A 28 -25.79 8.48 -29.54
C ARG A 28 -25.65 6.97 -29.77
N LYS A 29 -25.28 6.53 -30.96
CA LYS A 29 -24.99 5.12 -31.27
C LYS A 29 -23.71 4.64 -30.58
N GLY A 30 -22.67 5.46 -30.51
CA GLY A 30 -21.41 5.11 -29.84
C GLY A 30 -21.49 5.15 -28.32
N GLY A 31 -22.61 5.61 -27.75
CA GLY A 31 -22.80 5.70 -26.32
C GLY A 31 -21.74 6.59 -25.62
N ARG A 32 -21.39 6.22 -24.38
CA ARG A 32 -20.42 6.96 -23.57
C ARG A 32 -19.02 6.97 -24.18
N PHE A 33 -18.63 5.92 -24.91
CA PHE A 33 -17.35 5.78 -25.58
C PHE A 33 -17.06 6.89 -26.59
N ALA A 34 -18.06 7.28 -27.39
CA ALA A 34 -17.91 8.34 -28.39
C ALA A 34 -17.90 9.76 -27.80
N THR A 35 -18.30 9.93 -26.55
CA THR A 35 -18.45 11.24 -25.90
C THR A 35 -17.39 11.54 -24.85
N ILE A 36 -16.57 10.56 -24.48
CA ILE A 36 -15.48 10.78 -23.53
C ILE A 36 -14.28 11.42 -24.22
N PHE A 37 -13.65 12.37 -23.58
CA PHE A 37 -12.51 13.14 -24.11
C PHE A 37 -12.79 13.82 -25.47
N PRO A 38 -13.84 14.63 -25.57
CA PRO A 38 -14.20 15.30 -26.81
C PRO A 38 -13.11 16.30 -27.25
N ASP A 39 -13.17 16.72 -28.49
CA ASP A 39 -12.26 17.73 -29.06
C ASP A 39 -12.57 19.13 -28.53
N GLU A 40 -13.83 19.43 -28.21
CA GLU A 40 -14.32 20.74 -27.79
C GLU A 40 -15.16 20.69 -26.52
N GLY A 41 -15.45 21.87 -25.96
CA GLY A 41 -16.29 22.01 -24.77
C GLY A 41 -15.51 22.02 -23.46
N PRO A 42 -16.24 22.12 -22.32
CA PRO A 42 -15.63 22.26 -20.99
C PRO A 42 -14.87 21.02 -20.53
N TYR A 43 -15.19 19.85 -21.10
CA TYR A 43 -14.56 18.56 -20.76
C TYR A 43 -13.69 18.02 -21.91
N ARG A 44 -13.19 18.92 -22.79
CA ARG A 44 -12.30 18.53 -23.88
C ARG A 44 -11.01 17.87 -23.34
N ARG A 45 -10.41 16.97 -24.13
CA ARG A 45 -9.25 16.14 -23.69
C ARG A 45 -8.05 16.96 -23.20
N GLU A 46 -7.82 18.19 -23.72
CA GLU A 46 -6.68 19.02 -23.29
C GLU A 46 -6.75 19.43 -21.82
N VAL A 47 -7.95 19.49 -21.23
CA VAL A 47 -8.12 19.81 -19.80
C VAL A 47 -7.96 18.59 -18.89
N TYR A 48 -7.61 17.43 -19.47
CA TYR A 48 -7.26 16.20 -18.76
C TYR A 48 -5.81 15.74 -19.06
N PRO A 49 -4.79 16.57 -18.86
CA PRO A 49 -3.42 16.29 -19.31
C PRO A 49 -2.84 15.02 -18.69
N LYS A 50 -3.20 14.71 -17.43
CA LYS A 50 -2.73 13.50 -16.75
C LYS A 50 -3.33 12.22 -17.35
N HIS A 51 -4.58 12.24 -17.77
CA HIS A 51 -5.24 11.13 -18.44
C HIS A 51 -4.61 10.88 -19.82
N MET A 52 -4.37 11.95 -20.58
CA MET A 52 -3.71 11.84 -21.89
C MET A 52 -2.28 11.31 -21.77
N ALA A 53 -1.53 11.77 -20.79
CA ALA A 53 -0.19 11.26 -20.52
C ALA A 53 -0.19 9.76 -20.12
N PHE A 54 -1.19 9.32 -19.34
CA PHE A 54 -1.34 7.90 -18.98
C PHE A 54 -1.59 7.04 -20.22
N ILE A 55 -2.47 7.46 -21.11
CA ILE A 55 -2.74 6.77 -22.38
C ILE A 55 -1.47 6.70 -23.22
N ALA A 56 -0.79 7.84 -23.41
CA ALA A 56 0.42 7.93 -24.22
C ALA A 56 1.56 7.02 -23.72
N ALA A 57 1.73 6.93 -22.42
CA ALA A 57 2.71 6.04 -21.79
C ALA A 57 2.51 4.56 -22.15
N GLY A 58 1.28 4.17 -22.54
CA GLY A 58 0.95 2.83 -23.00
C GLY A 58 1.68 2.38 -24.26
N ALA A 59 2.20 3.30 -25.05
CA ALA A 59 3.03 2.97 -26.22
C ALA A 59 4.37 2.31 -25.82
N THR A 60 4.90 2.68 -24.65
CA THR A 60 6.25 2.31 -24.21
C THR A 60 6.25 1.36 -23.01
N TYR A 61 5.40 1.63 -22.01
CA TYR A 61 5.48 0.94 -20.73
C TYR A 61 4.45 -0.19 -20.63
N LYS A 62 4.92 -1.32 -20.11
CA LYS A 62 4.11 -2.53 -19.92
C LYS A 62 3.19 -2.40 -18.70
N GLU A 63 3.67 -1.77 -17.64
CA GLU A 63 2.98 -1.61 -16.37
C GLU A 63 2.79 -0.12 -16.10
N ARG A 64 1.54 0.31 -15.90
CA ARG A 64 1.23 1.73 -15.70
C ARG A 64 0.30 1.92 -14.51
N LEU A 65 0.66 2.83 -13.62
CA LEU A 65 -0.10 3.23 -12.46
C LEU A 65 -0.64 4.67 -12.62
N PHE A 66 -1.96 4.79 -12.63
CA PHE A 66 -2.67 6.06 -12.47
C PHE A 66 -3.01 6.26 -11.00
N MET A 67 -2.11 6.86 -10.25
CA MET A 67 -2.26 7.17 -8.84
C MET A 67 -3.13 8.41 -8.69
N LYS A 68 -4.35 8.23 -8.24
CA LYS A 68 -5.40 9.24 -8.37
C LYS A 68 -5.93 9.75 -7.05
N ALA A 69 -6.29 11.03 -7.00
CA ALA A 69 -7.25 11.55 -6.03
C ALA A 69 -8.65 10.94 -6.25
N ASN A 70 -9.49 11.01 -5.24
CA ASN A 70 -10.89 10.58 -5.38
C ASN A 70 -11.61 11.46 -6.41
N ARG A 71 -12.52 10.85 -7.19
CA ARG A 71 -13.38 11.54 -8.17
C ARG A 71 -12.66 12.18 -9.37
N VAL A 72 -11.40 11.89 -9.63
CA VAL A 72 -10.72 12.43 -10.84
C VAL A 72 -10.94 11.58 -12.11
N GLY A 73 -11.79 10.56 -12.07
CA GLY A 73 -12.20 9.81 -13.26
C GLY A 73 -11.25 8.65 -13.67
N GLY A 74 -10.46 8.09 -12.74
CA GLY A 74 -9.54 7.00 -13.05
C GLY A 74 -10.22 5.72 -13.51
N THR A 75 -11.31 5.28 -12.87
CA THR A 75 -12.12 4.13 -13.32
C THR A 75 -12.65 4.34 -14.73
N ARG A 76 -13.11 5.55 -15.04
CA ARG A 76 -13.58 5.93 -16.38
C ARG A 76 -12.47 5.90 -17.43
N LEU A 77 -11.27 6.36 -17.09
CA LEU A 77 -10.07 6.27 -17.91
C LEU A 77 -9.70 4.81 -18.21
N GLY A 78 -9.68 3.95 -17.17
CA GLY A 78 -9.41 2.52 -17.32
C GLY A 78 -10.44 1.83 -18.23
N ALA A 79 -11.73 2.08 -17.99
CA ALA A 79 -12.81 1.52 -18.81
C ALA A 79 -12.73 1.98 -20.26
N PHE A 80 -12.37 3.25 -20.51
CA PHE A 80 -12.18 3.78 -21.86
C PHE A 80 -11.03 3.07 -22.59
N GLU A 81 -9.86 2.97 -21.97
CA GLU A 81 -8.71 2.29 -22.57
C GLU A 81 -8.99 0.81 -22.82
N VAL A 82 -9.59 0.12 -21.84
CA VAL A 82 -10.04 -1.28 -21.98
C VAL A 82 -11.00 -1.43 -23.16
N THR A 83 -11.95 -0.51 -23.32
CA THR A 83 -12.90 -0.53 -24.45
C THR A 83 -12.19 -0.34 -25.79
N CYS A 84 -11.22 0.58 -25.88
CA CYS A 84 -10.39 0.73 -27.10
C CYS A 84 -9.72 -0.58 -27.49
N HIS A 85 -9.12 -1.27 -26.50
CA HIS A 85 -8.38 -2.50 -26.75
C HIS A 85 -9.30 -3.69 -27.09
N LEU A 86 -10.45 -3.82 -26.42
CA LEU A 86 -11.41 -4.90 -26.71
C LEU A 86 -12.07 -4.76 -28.06
N THR A 87 -12.41 -3.51 -28.44
CA THR A 87 -13.10 -3.24 -29.69
C THR A 87 -12.16 -3.07 -30.89
N GLY A 88 -10.87 -2.78 -30.64
CA GLY A 88 -9.93 -2.37 -31.68
C GLY A 88 -10.25 -0.98 -32.27
N ARG A 89 -11.18 -0.24 -31.67
CA ARG A 89 -11.57 1.11 -32.09
C ARG A 89 -10.79 2.14 -31.28
N TYR A 90 -9.90 2.86 -31.95
CA TYR A 90 -9.06 3.89 -31.33
C TYR A 90 -9.39 5.25 -31.96
N PRO A 91 -9.60 6.31 -31.14
CA PRO A 91 -9.77 7.64 -31.65
C PRO A 91 -8.58 8.09 -32.52
N SER A 92 -8.79 9.05 -33.42
CA SER A 92 -7.72 9.57 -34.28
C SER A 92 -6.53 10.13 -33.52
N TRP A 93 -6.77 10.74 -32.36
CA TRP A 93 -5.74 11.29 -31.46
C TRP A 93 -5.03 10.26 -30.57
N TRP A 94 -5.41 8.97 -30.63
CA TRP A 94 -4.84 7.92 -29.79
C TRP A 94 -3.37 7.67 -30.12
N ASN A 95 -2.52 7.87 -29.12
CA ASN A 95 -1.06 7.70 -29.19
C ASN A 95 -0.50 6.62 -28.25
N GLY A 96 -1.37 5.87 -27.57
CA GLY A 96 -1.00 4.73 -26.71
C GLY A 96 -0.82 3.43 -27.47
N ARG A 97 -0.74 2.32 -26.72
CA ARG A 97 -0.69 0.97 -27.27
C ARG A 97 -1.92 0.70 -28.12
N ARG A 98 -1.73 -0.06 -29.21
CA ARG A 98 -2.82 -0.60 -30.03
C ARG A 98 -2.71 -2.12 -30.12
N PHE A 99 -3.83 -2.80 -30.01
CA PHE A 99 -3.97 -4.19 -30.39
C PHE A 99 -4.68 -4.27 -31.74
N THR A 100 -4.10 -5.00 -32.68
CA THR A 100 -4.62 -5.15 -34.03
C THR A 100 -5.41 -6.45 -34.21
N GLU A 101 -5.49 -7.24 -33.16
CA GLU A 101 -6.20 -8.51 -33.12
C GLU A 101 -7.07 -8.60 -31.85
N PRO A 102 -8.09 -9.47 -31.84
CA PRO A 102 -8.90 -9.72 -30.65
C PRO A 102 -8.04 -10.14 -29.46
N ILE A 103 -8.36 -9.62 -28.28
CA ILE A 103 -7.59 -9.84 -27.06
C ILE A 103 -8.38 -10.58 -25.98
N GLN A 104 -7.65 -11.21 -25.07
CA GLN A 104 -8.17 -11.73 -23.81
C GLN A 104 -7.64 -10.89 -22.67
N GLY A 105 -8.52 -10.36 -21.83
CA GLY A 105 -8.17 -9.50 -20.72
C GLY A 105 -8.92 -9.82 -19.44
N TRP A 106 -8.49 -9.19 -18.36
CA TRP A 106 -9.18 -9.12 -17.09
C TRP A 106 -9.40 -7.68 -16.68
N ALA A 107 -10.57 -7.40 -16.08
CA ALA A 107 -10.84 -6.21 -15.31
C ALA A 107 -11.14 -6.64 -13.86
N CYS A 108 -10.42 -6.05 -12.91
CA CYS A 108 -10.36 -6.52 -11.54
C CYS A 108 -10.83 -5.44 -10.58
N GLY A 109 -11.60 -5.82 -9.57
CA GLY A 109 -12.01 -4.98 -8.45
C GLY A 109 -11.76 -5.67 -7.12
N THR A 110 -12.08 -5.00 -6.01
CA THR A 110 -11.77 -5.49 -4.66
C THR A 110 -12.67 -6.67 -4.27
N THR A 111 -13.98 -6.48 -4.30
CA THR A 111 -14.99 -7.50 -3.95
C THR A 111 -15.93 -7.78 -5.11
N SER A 112 -16.76 -8.78 -4.99
CA SER A 112 -17.79 -9.11 -5.99
C SER A 112 -18.78 -7.96 -6.18
N GLU A 113 -19.18 -7.29 -5.08
CA GLU A 113 -20.08 -6.13 -5.10
C GLU A 113 -19.42 -4.94 -5.79
N THR A 114 -18.22 -4.56 -5.37
CA THR A 114 -17.52 -3.40 -5.95
C THR A 114 -17.17 -3.62 -7.42
N THR A 115 -16.83 -4.85 -7.80
CA THR A 115 -16.57 -5.18 -9.21
C THR A 115 -17.83 -5.05 -10.05
N ARG A 116 -19.00 -5.50 -9.53
CA ARG A 116 -20.31 -5.34 -10.20
C ARG A 116 -20.75 -3.87 -10.28
N ASP A 117 -20.70 -3.17 -9.14
CA ASP A 117 -21.32 -1.85 -9.02
C ASP A 117 -20.43 -0.72 -9.57
N ILE A 118 -19.13 -0.96 -9.75
CA ILE A 118 -18.17 0.02 -10.25
C ILE A 118 -17.63 -0.39 -11.63
N VAL A 119 -16.85 -1.48 -11.68
CA VAL A 119 -16.14 -1.88 -12.91
C VAL A 119 -17.11 -2.34 -14.00
N GLN A 120 -18.01 -3.26 -13.67
CA GLN A 120 -19.05 -3.72 -14.60
C GLN A 120 -19.99 -2.59 -15.01
N ALA A 121 -20.44 -1.78 -14.04
CA ALA A 121 -21.34 -0.65 -14.32
C ALA A 121 -20.70 0.41 -15.22
N GLU A 122 -19.41 0.69 -15.06
CA GLU A 122 -18.72 1.62 -15.97
C GLU A 122 -18.56 1.05 -17.39
N LEU A 123 -18.38 -0.28 -17.53
CA LEU A 123 -18.25 -0.96 -18.83
C LEU A 123 -19.57 -1.21 -19.54
N LEU A 124 -20.59 -1.72 -18.84
CA LEU A 124 -21.85 -2.18 -19.42
C LEU A 124 -23.02 -1.23 -19.19
N GLY A 125 -22.95 -0.41 -18.15
CA GLY A 125 -24.02 0.41 -17.62
C GLY A 125 -24.49 -0.07 -16.24
N PRO A 126 -25.17 0.80 -15.46
CA PRO A 126 -25.66 0.47 -14.13
C PRO A 126 -26.72 -0.63 -14.19
N ILE A 127 -26.88 -1.35 -13.08
CA ILE A 127 -27.93 -2.35 -12.92
C ILE A 127 -29.24 -1.63 -12.63
N ASP A 128 -30.30 -1.99 -13.37
CA ASP A 128 -31.66 -1.56 -13.09
C ASP A 128 -32.15 -2.26 -11.81
N GLY A 129 -32.47 -1.47 -10.80
CA GLY A 129 -32.95 -1.96 -9.52
C GLY A 129 -34.29 -2.74 -9.59
N THR A 130 -35.06 -2.55 -10.65
CA THR A 130 -36.34 -3.23 -10.87
C THR A 130 -36.20 -4.59 -11.56
N SER A 131 -35.39 -4.62 -12.62
CA SER A 131 -35.21 -5.83 -13.46
C SER A 131 -34.00 -6.66 -13.06
N GLY A 132 -33.06 -6.12 -12.28
CA GLY A 132 -31.76 -6.74 -11.99
C GLY A 132 -30.87 -6.92 -13.21
N ALA A 133 -31.24 -6.32 -14.36
CA ALA A 133 -30.44 -6.32 -15.57
C ALA A 133 -29.59 -5.02 -15.65
N TYR A 134 -28.44 -5.07 -16.27
CA TYR A 134 -27.68 -3.87 -16.54
C TYR A 134 -28.26 -3.14 -17.77
N GLN A 135 -28.17 -1.81 -17.76
CA GLN A 135 -28.68 -0.96 -18.83
C GLN A 135 -27.69 -0.94 -19.99
N VAL A 136 -27.75 -1.94 -20.87
CA VAL A 136 -26.86 -2.08 -22.03
C VAL A 136 -26.85 -0.79 -22.85
N GLY A 137 -25.64 -0.30 -23.17
CA GLY A 137 -25.45 0.89 -24.01
C GLY A 137 -25.33 2.18 -23.23
N THR A 138 -25.47 2.17 -21.90
CA THR A 138 -25.18 3.32 -21.05
C THR A 138 -23.78 3.27 -20.42
N GLY A 139 -23.08 2.15 -20.56
CA GLY A 139 -21.68 1.97 -20.19
C GLY A 139 -20.68 2.46 -21.24
N MET A 140 -19.40 2.15 -20.99
CA MET A 140 -18.31 2.51 -21.90
C MET A 140 -18.29 1.65 -23.18
N LEU A 141 -18.62 0.37 -23.09
CA LEU A 141 -18.68 -0.52 -24.24
C LEU A 141 -19.87 -0.15 -25.16
N PRO A 142 -19.62 0.12 -26.45
CA PRO A 142 -20.69 0.37 -27.39
C PRO A 142 -21.62 -0.85 -27.49
N PRO A 143 -22.96 -0.66 -27.42
CA PRO A 143 -23.90 -1.77 -27.35
C PRO A 143 -23.79 -2.74 -28.54
N GLU A 144 -23.52 -2.23 -29.72
CA GLU A 144 -23.35 -3.02 -30.94
C GLU A 144 -22.07 -3.88 -30.94
N SER A 145 -21.11 -3.57 -30.04
CA SER A 145 -19.89 -4.36 -29.87
C SER A 145 -20.07 -5.52 -28.90
N ILE A 146 -21.06 -5.46 -28.02
CA ILE A 146 -21.31 -6.51 -27.02
C ILE A 146 -22.01 -7.68 -27.70
N VAL A 147 -21.35 -8.85 -27.76
CA VAL A 147 -21.90 -10.06 -28.36
C VAL A 147 -22.73 -10.84 -27.36
N HIS A 148 -22.16 -11.16 -26.21
CA HIS A 148 -22.89 -11.76 -25.08
C HIS A 148 -22.08 -11.59 -23.79
N THR A 149 -22.71 -11.93 -22.68
CA THR A 149 -22.11 -11.97 -21.35
C THR A 149 -22.40 -13.31 -20.68
N THR A 150 -21.44 -13.81 -19.91
CA THR A 150 -21.66 -15.00 -19.06
C THR A 150 -21.84 -14.62 -17.61
N ARG A 151 -22.53 -15.46 -16.84
CA ARG A 151 -22.74 -15.28 -15.40
C ARG A 151 -22.28 -16.53 -14.67
N ARG A 152 -21.77 -16.35 -13.44
CA ARG A 152 -21.47 -17.51 -12.59
C ARG A 152 -22.76 -18.13 -12.07
N PRO A 153 -22.88 -19.46 -12.14
CA PRO A 153 -23.91 -20.16 -11.36
C PRO A 153 -23.68 -19.80 -9.87
N HIS A 154 -24.76 -19.44 -9.18
CA HIS A 154 -24.70 -19.04 -7.76
C HIS A 154 -23.85 -17.78 -7.43
N GLY A 155 -23.52 -16.96 -8.43
CA GLY A 155 -22.86 -15.67 -8.22
C GLY A 155 -23.82 -14.60 -7.69
N LEU A 156 -23.27 -13.43 -7.36
CA LEU A 156 -24.04 -12.27 -6.94
C LEU A 156 -25.06 -11.88 -8.02
N PRO A 157 -26.35 -11.61 -7.68
CA PRO A 157 -27.34 -11.22 -8.67
C PRO A 157 -26.89 -10.04 -9.54
N GLY A 158 -27.11 -10.15 -10.86
CA GLY A 158 -26.70 -9.13 -11.81
C GLY A 158 -25.19 -9.08 -12.13
N SER A 159 -24.35 -9.87 -11.47
CA SER A 159 -22.92 -9.91 -11.77
C SER A 159 -22.62 -10.71 -13.05
N VAL A 160 -21.68 -10.21 -13.82
CA VAL A 160 -21.16 -10.80 -15.05
C VAL A 160 -19.80 -11.44 -14.76
N GLU A 161 -19.55 -12.61 -15.32
CA GLU A 161 -18.26 -13.29 -15.22
C GLU A 161 -17.33 -12.92 -16.38
N SER A 162 -17.88 -12.87 -17.62
CA SER A 162 -17.13 -12.45 -18.78
C SER A 162 -18.00 -11.69 -19.78
N ILE A 163 -17.36 -10.82 -20.54
CA ILE A 163 -17.95 -9.99 -21.59
C ILE A 163 -17.25 -10.34 -22.90
N TRP A 164 -18.03 -10.70 -23.91
CA TRP A 164 -17.57 -11.02 -25.25
C TRP A 164 -17.83 -9.83 -26.16
N VAL A 165 -16.76 -9.30 -26.76
CA VAL A 165 -16.79 -8.03 -27.49
C VAL A 165 -16.29 -8.26 -28.91
N ARG A 166 -17.05 -7.76 -29.90
CA ARG A 166 -16.65 -7.81 -31.32
C ARG A 166 -15.49 -6.85 -31.57
N HIS A 167 -14.41 -7.37 -32.09
CA HIS A 167 -13.25 -6.57 -32.47
C HIS A 167 -13.39 -6.02 -33.91
N ALA A 168 -12.87 -4.83 -34.17
CA ALA A 168 -12.99 -4.15 -35.47
C ALA A 168 -12.35 -4.92 -36.64
N THR A 169 -11.32 -5.71 -36.37
CA THR A 169 -10.64 -6.53 -37.38
C THR A 169 -11.30 -7.92 -37.63
N GLY A 170 -12.41 -8.18 -36.95
CA GLY A 170 -13.09 -9.47 -36.93
C GLY A 170 -12.70 -10.29 -35.70
N GLY A 171 -13.48 -11.35 -35.44
CA GLY A 171 -13.30 -12.16 -34.24
C GLY A 171 -13.80 -11.48 -32.95
N MET A 172 -13.51 -12.09 -31.81
CA MET A 172 -14.04 -11.66 -30.51
C MET A 172 -12.95 -11.52 -29.45
N SER A 173 -12.91 -10.38 -28.82
CA SER A 173 -12.18 -10.17 -27.57
C SER A 173 -13.02 -10.65 -26.37
N VAL A 174 -12.35 -11.10 -25.31
CA VAL A 174 -13.01 -11.58 -24.10
C VAL A 174 -12.43 -10.88 -22.89
N LEU A 175 -13.29 -10.26 -22.08
CA LEU A 175 -12.92 -9.65 -20.80
C LEU A 175 -13.53 -10.43 -19.66
N GLY A 176 -12.70 -11.05 -18.81
CA GLY A 176 -13.14 -11.66 -17.55
C GLY A 176 -13.19 -10.63 -16.42
N LEU A 177 -14.26 -10.65 -15.62
CA LEU A 177 -14.35 -9.84 -14.42
C LEU A 177 -13.85 -10.65 -13.21
N LYS A 178 -12.86 -10.10 -12.47
CA LYS A 178 -12.16 -10.77 -11.37
C LYS A 178 -12.23 -9.93 -10.10
N GLN A 179 -12.10 -10.59 -8.95
CA GLN A 179 -12.11 -9.94 -7.63
C GLN A 179 -10.91 -10.38 -6.81
N TYR A 180 -10.26 -9.43 -6.11
CA TYR A 180 -9.08 -9.73 -5.29
C TYR A 180 -9.43 -10.62 -4.08
N GLU A 181 -10.65 -10.50 -3.53
CA GLU A 181 -11.12 -11.35 -2.43
C GLU A 181 -11.04 -12.85 -2.72
N GLN A 182 -11.01 -13.26 -3.99
CA GLN A 182 -10.84 -14.66 -4.40
C GLN A 182 -9.40 -15.16 -4.23
N GLY A 183 -8.47 -14.25 -3.90
CA GLY A 183 -7.06 -14.53 -3.67
C GLY A 183 -6.27 -14.90 -4.94
N ARG A 184 -4.95 -15.00 -4.79
CA ARG A 184 -3.97 -15.23 -5.85
C ARG A 184 -4.35 -16.39 -6.81
N LYS A 185 -4.84 -17.49 -6.27
CA LYS A 185 -5.19 -18.68 -7.06
C LYS A 185 -6.21 -18.42 -8.16
N SER A 186 -7.09 -17.44 -8.00
CA SER A 186 -8.08 -17.07 -9.02
C SER A 186 -7.45 -16.43 -10.25
N PHE A 187 -6.22 -15.95 -10.16
CA PHE A 187 -5.45 -15.33 -11.23
C PHE A 187 -4.46 -16.28 -11.91
N GLU A 188 -4.39 -17.52 -11.48
CA GLU A 188 -3.61 -18.56 -12.15
C GLU A 188 -4.29 -18.98 -13.47
N GLY A 189 -3.51 -19.53 -14.42
CA GLY A 189 -4.04 -20.09 -15.67
C GLY A 189 -3.40 -19.51 -16.94
N THR A 190 -4.21 -19.23 -17.94
CA THR A 190 -3.75 -18.86 -19.30
C THR A 190 -3.28 -17.40 -19.40
N GLY A 191 -2.46 -17.11 -20.43
CA GLY A 191 -1.95 -15.77 -20.72
C GLY A 191 -3.05 -14.73 -20.97
N ARG A 192 -2.74 -13.47 -20.67
CA ARG A 192 -3.64 -12.31 -20.87
C ARG A 192 -2.91 -11.19 -21.60
N HIS A 193 -3.60 -10.58 -22.55
CA HIS A 193 -3.09 -9.43 -23.31
C HIS A 193 -3.27 -8.12 -22.53
N LEU A 194 -4.25 -8.08 -21.62
CA LEU A 194 -4.62 -6.92 -20.86
C LEU A 194 -5.07 -7.31 -19.45
N VAL A 195 -4.55 -6.63 -18.44
CA VAL A 195 -5.08 -6.67 -17.09
C VAL A 195 -5.33 -5.23 -16.64
N TRP A 196 -6.55 -4.93 -16.22
CA TRP A 196 -6.92 -3.68 -15.60
C TRP A 196 -7.29 -3.91 -14.13
N CYS A 197 -6.52 -3.32 -13.23
CA CYS A 197 -6.77 -3.29 -11.80
C CYS A 197 -7.44 -1.96 -11.44
N ASP A 198 -8.76 -1.97 -11.17
CA ASP A 198 -9.44 -0.84 -10.56
C ASP A 198 -9.45 -1.04 -9.04
N GLU A 199 -8.87 -0.10 -8.34
CA GLU A 199 -8.39 -0.16 -6.96
C GLU A 199 -7.10 -1.01 -6.79
N GLU A 200 -6.40 -0.77 -5.68
CA GLU A 200 -5.09 -1.34 -5.40
C GLU A 200 -5.16 -2.86 -5.23
N PRO A 201 -4.44 -3.64 -6.06
CA PRO A 201 -4.39 -5.09 -5.89
C PRO A 201 -3.48 -5.50 -4.72
N PRO A 202 -3.79 -6.60 -4.00
CA PRO A 202 -2.84 -7.27 -3.14
C PRO A 202 -1.57 -7.66 -3.92
N GLU A 203 -0.40 -7.59 -3.27
CA GLU A 203 0.90 -7.84 -3.90
C GLU A 203 0.98 -9.21 -4.60
N ASP A 204 0.49 -10.25 -3.94
CA ASP A 204 0.51 -11.61 -4.45
C ASP A 204 -0.38 -11.79 -5.68
N CYS A 205 -1.55 -11.13 -5.71
CA CYS A 205 -2.43 -11.08 -6.87
C CYS A 205 -1.77 -10.31 -8.02
N TYR A 206 -1.17 -9.15 -7.72
CA TYR A 206 -0.47 -8.33 -8.71
C TYR A 206 0.68 -9.08 -9.37
N THR A 207 1.52 -9.72 -8.58
CA THR A 207 2.63 -10.54 -9.07
C THR A 207 2.15 -11.65 -10.00
N GLU A 208 1.06 -12.36 -9.64
CA GLU A 208 0.49 -13.40 -10.48
C GLU A 208 -0.04 -12.85 -11.82
N MET A 209 -0.68 -11.69 -11.81
CA MET A 209 -1.16 -11.02 -13.03
C MET A 209 -0.03 -10.68 -13.99
N LEU A 210 1.14 -10.25 -13.48
CA LEU A 210 2.31 -9.96 -14.30
C LEU A 210 2.82 -11.21 -15.05
N TYR A 211 2.82 -12.37 -14.40
CA TYR A 211 3.13 -13.63 -15.07
C TYR A 211 2.16 -13.96 -16.21
N ARG A 212 0.87 -13.61 -16.06
CA ARG A 212 -0.14 -13.84 -17.12
C ARG A 212 0.06 -12.95 -18.34
N THR A 213 0.66 -11.78 -18.18
CA THR A 213 0.95 -10.87 -19.30
C THR A 213 2.29 -11.16 -20.00
N ALA A 214 3.15 -11.99 -19.42
CA ALA A 214 4.50 -12.22 -19.91
C ALA A 214 4.54 -12.87 -21.31
N THR A 215 3.79 -13.95 -21.51
CA THR A 215 3.81 -14.73 -22.78
C THR A 215 3.10 -14.05 -23.94
N THR A 216 2.15 -13.16 -23.63
CA THR A 216 1.35 -12.43 -24.63
C THR A 216 1.92 -11.06 -24.96
N LYS A 217 3.03 -10.66 -24.33
CA LYS A 217 3.54 -9.28 -24.35
C LYS A 217 2.43 -8.28 -23.95
N GLY A 218 1.58 -8.71 -23.02
CA GLY A 218 0.43 -7.95 -22.54
C GLY A 218 0.81 -6.74 -21.68
N ILE A 219 -0.20 -5.96 -21.34
CA ILE A 219 -0.06 -4.74 -20.53
C ILE A 219 -0.90 -4.81 -19.25
N THR A 220 -0.46 -4.10 -18.24
CA THR A 220 -1.18 -3.96 -16.97
C THR A 220 -1.46 -2.49 -16.70
N LEU A 221 -2.73 -2.18 -16.48
CA LEU A 221 -3.23 -0.85 -16.09
C LEU A 221 -3.67 -0.91 -14.63
N ILE A 222 -3.27 0.06 -13.83
CA ILE A 222 -3.68 0.15 -12.43
C ILE A 222 -4.22 1.56 -12.17
N THR A 223 -5.43 1.65 -11.62
CA THR A 223 -6.11 2.93 -11.37
C THR A 223 -6.64 2.96 -9.95
N PHE A 224 -5.93 3.56 -9.00
CA PHE A 224 -6.39 3.61 -7.61
C PHE A 224 -6.01 4.90 -6.86
N THR A 225 -6.71 5.14 -5.76
CA THR A 225 -6.34 6.15 -4.78
C THR A 225 -5.46 5.47 -3.71
N PRO A 226 -4.23 5.98 -3.45
CA PRO A 226 -3.27 5.30 -2.58
C PRO A 226 -3.61 5.48 -1.10
N LEU A 227 -4.72 4.88 -0.67
CA LEU A 227 -5.22 4.97 0.71
C LEU A 227 -4.48 4.05 1.68
N GLN A 228 -3.83 3.01 1.16
CA GLN A 228 -3.00 2.09 1.95
C GLN A 228 -1.57 2.62 2.18
N GLY A 229 -1.27 3.83 1.66
CA GLY A 229 0.02 4.47 1.82
C GLY A 229 1.10 3.92 0.90
N MET A 230 2.30 3.71 1.45
CA MET A 230 3.46 3.21 0.73
C MET A 230 3.49 1.67 0.70
N SER A 231 2.42 1.08 0.16
CA SER A 231 2.37 -0.37 -0.06
C SER A 231 3.50 -0.84 -0.98
N LYS A 232 3.73 -2.15 -1.05
CA LYS A 232 4.73 -2.73 -1.96
C LYS A 232 4.41 -2.46 -3.44
N VAL A 233 3.12 -2.41 -3.81
CA VAL A 233 2.71 -2.05 -5.17
C VAL A 233 3.09 -0.60 -5.44
N VAL A 234 2.73 0.33 -4.56
CA VAL A 234 3.09 1.77 -4.68
C VAL A 234 4.61 1.94 -4.71
N THR A 235 5.33 1.35 -3.76
CA THR A 235 6.79 1.44 -3.68
C THR A 235 7.47 0.89 -4.94
N GLY A 236 6.96 -0.22 -5.48
CA GLY A 236 7.47 -0.81 -6.72
C GLY A 236 7.33 0.07 -7.96
N PHE A 237 6.47 1.09 -7.93
CA PHE A 237 6.38 2.12 -8.99
C PHE A 237 7.18 3.38 -8.67
N LEU A 238 7.20 3.83 -7.41
CA LEU A 238 7.87 5.07 -7.01
C LEU A 238 9.38 4.89 -6.89
N ALA A 239 9.83 3.75 -6.39
CA ALA A 239 11.23 3.39 -6.18
C ALA A 239 11.46 1.93 -6.58
N PRO A 240 11.51 1.61 -7.89
CA PRO A 240 11.76 0.25 -8.35
C PRO A 240 13.09 -0.28 -7.79
N GLU A 241 13.09 -1.53 -7.33
CA GLU A 241 14.26 -2.16 -6.70
C GLU A 241 15.46 -2.28 -7.63
N THR A 242 15.22 -2.38 -8.94
CA THR A 242 16.28 -2.48 -9.94
C THR A 242 16.06 -1.52 -11.12
N PRO A 243 17.15 -1.04 -11.77
CA PRO A 243 17.03 -0.22 -12.97
C PRO A 243 16.25 -0.89 -14.10
N GLU A 244 16.35 -2.22 -14.21
CA GLU A 244 15.62 -3.01 -15.22
C GLU A 244 14.12 -2.97 -14.97
N ALA A 245 13.67 -3.06 -13.72
CA ALA A 245 12.26 -2.95 -13.36
C ALA A 245 11.69 -1.57 -13.74
N SER A 246 12.47 -0.51 -13.62
CA SER A 246 12.06 0.85 -13.97
C SER A 246 11.75 1.04 -15.46
N GLN A 247 12.36 0.25 -16.35
CA GLN A 247 12.13 0.35 -17.80
C GLN A 247 10.73 -0.11 -18.24
N PHE A 248 10.06 -0.92 -17.41
CA PHE A 248 8.73 -1.46 -17.73
C PHE A 248 7.60 -0.76 -17.00
N LYS A 249 7.92 0.02 -15.95
CA LYS A 249 6.96 0.66 -15.07
C LYS A 249 6.90 2.16 -15.29
N TRP A 250 5.68 2.70 -15.26
CA TRP A 250 5.46 4.12 -15.33
C TRP A 250 4.29 4.50 -14.44
N TYR A 251 4.36 5.64 -13.79
CA TYR A 251 3.26 6.15 -12.98
C TYR A 251 3.02 7.63 -13.21
N ILE A 252 1.81 8.06 -12.90
CA ILE A 252 1.44 9.47 -12.87
C ILE A 252 0.49 9.73 -11.71
N GLN A 253 0.64 10.87 -11.08
CA GLN A 253 -0.27 11.37 -10.07
C GLN A 253 -1.28 12.35 -10.67
N ALA A 254 -2.56 12.19 -10.28
CA ALA A 254 -3.63 13.07 -10.70
C ALA A 254 -4.46 13.52 -9.49
N GLY A 255 -4.37 14.80 -9.16
CA GLY A 255 -5.16 15.45 -8.12
C GLY A 255 -6.34 16.25 -8.69
N TRP A 256 -7.15 16.83 -7.81
CA TRP A 256 -8.32 17.63 -8.15
C TRP A 256 -8.02 18.83 -9.05
N ASN A 257 -6.81 19.38 -8.99
CA ASN A 257 -6.39 20.50 -9.83
C ASN A 257 -6.11 20.11 -11.30
N HIS A 258 -6.17 18.81 -11.61
CA HIS A 258 -5.92 18.29 -12.96
C HIS A 258 -7.21 17.91 -13.70
N VAL A 259 -8.37 18.21 -13.13
CA VAL A 259 -9.67 17.89 -13.70
C VAL A 259 -10.64 19.08 -13.56
N PRO A 260 -11.46 19.38 -14.58
CA PRO A 260 -12.34 20.54 -14.54
C PRO A 260 -13.73 20.28 -13.93
N HIS A 261 -14.08 19.01 -13.65
CA HIS A 261 -15.45 18.61 -13.28
C HIS A 261 -15.73 18.64 -11.78
N LEU A 262 -14.75 19.00 -10.95
CA LEU A 262 -14.93 19.24 -9.53
C LEU A 262 -14.94 20.73 -9.25
N ASP A 263 -16.06 21.25 -8.82
CA ASP A 263 -16.16 22.67 -8.43
C ASP A 263 -15.56 22.92 -7.02
N GLU A 264 -15.30 24.20 -6.73
CA GLU A 264 -14.65 24.59 -5.49
C GLU A 264 -15.51 24.36 -4.23
N THR A 265 -16.83 24.34 -4.38
CA THR A 265 -17.77 24.10 -3.28
C THR A 265 -17.71 22.63 -2.85
N GLU A 266 -17.77 21.73 -3.84
CA GLU A 266 -17.62 20.30 -3.62
C GLU A 266 -16.25 19.95 -3.02
N LYS A 267 -15.17 20.55 -3.52
CA LYS A 267 -13.82 20.37 -2.96
C LYS A 267 -13.77 20.76 -1.48
N LYS A 268 -14.32 21.92 -1.12
CA LYS A 268 -14.36 22.38 0.28
C LYS A 268 -15.18 21.43 1.18
N ALA A 269 -16.32 20.95 0.72
CA ALA A 269 -17.16 20.02 1.46
C ALA A 269 -16.43 18.68 1.72
N LEU A 270 -15.75 18.14 0.70
CA LEU A 270 -14.98 16.92 0.81
C LEU A 270 -13.76 17.08 1.74
N ILE A 271 -13.07 18.23 1.69
CA ILE A 271 -11.95 18.53 2.60
C ILE A 271 -12.43 18.54 4.06
N ALA A 272 -13.56 19.21 4.32
CA ALA A 272 -14.09 19.35 5.69
C ALA A 272 -14.46 18.00 6.34
N THR A 273 -14.81 17.01 5.53
CA THR A 273 -15.22 15.66 5.99
C THR A 273 -14.09 14.62 5.93
N THR A 274 -12.96 14.97 5.33
CA THR A 274 -11.84 14.03 5.14
C THR A 274 -10.89 14.08 6.34
N PRO A 275 -10.56 12.93 6.96
CA PRO A 275 -9.53 12.89 8.00
C PRO A 275 -8.19 13.47 7.50
N PRO A 276 -7.47 14.26 8.33
CA PRO A 276 -6.24 14.95 7.91
C PRO A 276 -5.18 14.03 7.28
N TYR A 277 -5.01 12.83 7.80
CA TYR A 277 -4.03 11.87 7.32
C TYR A 277 -4.36 11.29 5.92
N LEU A 278 -5.63 11.33 5.49
CA LEU A 278 -6.05 10.91 4.16
C LEU A 278 -6.16 12.06 3.15
N LEU A 279 -6.03 13.30 3.62
CA LEU A 279 -6.32 14.46 2.82
C LEU A 279 -5.49 14.49 1.52
N LYS A 280 -4.17 14.33 1.62
CA LYS A 280 -3.30 14.33 0.44
C LYS A 280 -3.60 13.18 -0.53
N ALA A 281 -3.87 11.98 -0.01
CA ALA A 281 -4.23 10.85 -0.87
C ALA A 281 -5.55 11.11 -1.61
N ARG A 282 -6.56 11.66 -0.92
CA ARG A 282 -7.88 11.91 -1.49
C ARG A 282 -7.95 13.15 -2.40
N THR A 283 -7.10 14.15 -2.20
CA THR A 283 -7.12 15.41 -2.96
C THR A 283 -6.05 15.48 -4.05
N GLU A 284 -4.90 14.85 -3.85
CA GLU A 284 -3.74 14.93 -4.72
C GLU A 284 -3.33 13.59 -5.34
N GLY A 285 -3.84 12.47 -4.80
CA GLY A 285 -3.37 11.14 -5.17
C GLY A 285 -1.96 10.84 -4.66
N THR A 286 -1.51 11.57 -3.63
CA THR A 286 -0.20 11.33 -2.99
C THR A 286 -0.36 10.21 -1.97
N PRO A 287 0.48 9.16 -2.00
CA PRO A 287 0.47 8.14 -0.97
C PRO A 287 0.64 8.79 0.41
N SER A 288 -0.34 8.61 1.27
CA SER A 288 -0.24 9.01 2.67
C SER A 288 0.00 7.76 3.51
N LEU A 289 0.30 7.95 4.77
CA LEU A 289 0.24 6.86 5.74
C LEU A 289 -1.18 6.29 5.70
N GLY A 290 -1.31 4.99 5.35
CA GLY A 290 -2.59 4.38 4.94
C GLY A 290 -3.72 4.50 5.96
N ALA A 291 -4.93 4.21 5.51
CA ALA A 291 -6.07 3.99 6.39
C ALA A 291 -5.71 2.87 7.38
N GLY A 292 -5.79 3.16 8.68
CA GLY A 292 -5.35 2.21 9.72
C GLY A 292 -3.89 2.37 10.15
N ALA A 293 -3.09 3.27 9.57
CA ALA A 293 -1.75 3.56 10.07
C ALA A 293 -1.79 3.84 11.57
N ILE A 294 -0.99 3.10 12.32
CA ILE A 294 -0.94 3.25 13.78
C ILE A 294 -0.34 4.60 14.17
N PHE A 295 0.65 5.06 13.40
CA PHE A 295 1.28 6.35 13.60
C PHE A 295 1.07 7.25 12.36
N PRO A 296 -0.04 8.00 12.28
CA PRO A 296 -0.32 8.89 11.16
C PRO A 296 0.50 10.20 11.22
N ILE A 297 1.81 10.07 11.36
CA ILE A 297 2.78 11.16 11.44
C ILE A 297 3.68 11.05 10.22
N ALA A 298 3.92 12.15 9.50
CA ALA A 298 4.74 12.11 8.31
C ALA A 298 6.18 11.67 8.64
N GLU A 299 6.74 10.80 7.81
CA GLU A 299 8.11 10.29 8.00
C GLU A 299 9.14 11.42 8.13
N ALA A 300 8.97 12.50 7.36
CA ALA A 300 9.83 13.68 7.44
C ALA A 300 9.81 14.36 8.81
N ASP A 301 8.71 14.24 9.56
CA ASP A 301 8.59 14.85 10.90
C ASP A 301 9.28 14.02 11.98
N VAL A 302 9.50 12.73 11.74
CA VAL A 302 10.18 11.83 12.68
C VAL A 302 11.65 11.58 12.33
N THR A 303 12.02 11.81 11.06
CA THR A 303 13.39 11.62 10.57
C THR A 303 14.30 12.75 11.01
N ILE A 304 15.53 12.40 11.35
CA ILE A 304 16.61 13.36 11.56
C ILE A 304 17.86 12.89 10.84
N LYS A 305 18.62 13.85 10.29
CA LYS A 305 19.93 13.55 9.70
C LYS A 305 20.85 12.99 10.78
N ASP A 306 21.60 11.96 10.45
CA ASP A 306 22.59 11.33 11.33
C ASP A 306 23.61 12.33 11.83
N PHE A 307 23.93 12.24 13.11
CA PHE A 307 24.99 13.05 13.73
C PHE A 307 25.75 12.25 14.78
N ALA A 308 26.93 12.71 15.15
CA ALA A 308 27.73 12.05 16.18
C ALA A 308 27.08 12.24 17.55
N LEU A 309 26.64 11.13 18.18
CA LEU A 309 26.01 11.17 19.49
C LEU A 309 27.01 11.58 20.57
N PRO A 310 26.66 12.54 21.45
CA PRO A 310 27.50 12.91 22.59
C PRO A 310 27.79 11.69 23.49
N ALA A 311 29.04 11.54 23.93
CA ALA A 311 29.45 10.38 24.74
C ALA A 311 28.74 10.30 26.10
N HIS A 312 28.30 11.46 26.64
CA HIS A 312 27.58 11.56 27.92
C HIS A 312 26.09 11.20 27.80
N TRP A 313 25.56 11.01 26.61
CA TRP A 313 24.19 10.59 26.47
C TRP A 313 24.02 9.12 26.85
N PRO A 314 23.10 8.79 27.76
CA PRO A 314 22.83 7.41 28.11
C PRO A 314 22.14 6.69 26.96
N LYS A 315 22.45 5.40 26.83
CA LYS A 315 21.97 4.54 25.75
C LYS A 315 21.30 3.29 26.29
N ALA A 316 20.41 2.72 25.51
CA ALA A 316 19.79 1.44 25.77
C ALA A 316 19.38 0.78 24.46
N PHE A 317 19.08 -0.52 24.48
CA PHE A 317 18.56 -1.24 23.35
C PHE A 317 17.26 -1.97 23.68
N ALA A 318 16.52 -2.34 22.66
CA ALA A 318 15.44 -3.32 22.79
C ALA A 318 15.49 -4.33 21.67
N LEU A 319 14.94 -5.52 21.93
CA LEU A 319 14.82 -6.58 20.95
C LEU A 319 13.44 -7.24 20.98
N ASP A 320 13.03 -7.72 19.81
CA ASP A 320 11.91 -8.63 19.62
C ASP A 320 12.44 -9.90 18.98
N HIS A 321 12.31 -11.02 19.72
CA HIS A 321 12.87 -12.29 19.29
C HIS A 321 11.83 -13.13 18.57
N GLY A 322 12.11 -13.46 17.30
CA GLY A 322 11.38 -14.42 16.50
C GLY A 322 12.31 -15.18 15.55
N TRP A 323 11.98 -16.42 15.24
CA TRP A 323 12.76 -17.24 14.31
C TRP A 323 12.70 -16.70 12.88
N ASN A 324 11.51 -16.37 12.41
CA ASN A 324 11.34 -15.85 11.05
C ASN A 324 11.96 -14.46 10.89
N TRP A 325 11.82 -13.62 11.90
CA TRP A 325 12.42 -12.31 11.96
C TRP A 325 12.82 -11.97 13.39
N PHE A 326 13.99 -11.43 13.54
CA PHE A 326 14.51 -10.81 14.75
C PHE A 326 14.69 -9.33 14.50
N GLY A 327 14.19 -8.50 15.42
CA GLY A 327 14.35 -7.04 15.39
C GLY A 327 15.05 -6.52 16.63
N ALA A 328 15.97 -5.57 16.47
CA ALA A 328 16.53 -4.82 17.59
C ALA A 328 16.75 -3.35 17.22
N VAL A 329 16.55 -2.47 18.21
CA VAL A 329 16.73 -1.02 18.07
C VAL A 329 17.60 -0.48 19.21
N TRP A 330 18.35 0.59 18.92
CA TRP A 330 19.20 1.30 19.88
C TRP A 330 18.77 2.75 19.95
N MET A 331 18.60 3.27 21.16
CA MET A 331 18.29 4.67 21.39
C MET A 331 19.32 5.32 22.30
N ALA A 332 19.62 6.57 22.03
CA ALA A 332 20.29 7.50 22.93
C ALA A 332 19.27 8.48 23.51
N TYR A 333 19.46 8.92 24.73
CA TYR A 333 18.57 9.84 25.41
C TYR A 333 19.27 11.15 25.78
N ASP A 334 18.78 12.23 25.18
CA ASP A 334 19.17 13.58 25.57
C ASP A 334 18.35 14.02 26.79
N ARG A 335 19.03 14.17 27.93
CA ARG A 335 18.39 14.55 29.19
C ARG A 335 17.91 16.00 29.21
N ASP A 336 18.55 16.87 28.45
CA ASP A 336 18.24 18.31 28.43
C ASP A 336 16.94 18.58 27.69
N THR A 337 16.81 17.99 26.51
CA THR A 337 15.61 18.11 25.67
C THR A 337 14.57 17.03 25.94
N GLN A 338 14.89 16.01 26.73
CA GLN A 338 14.06 14.82 26.96
C GLN A 338 13.70 14.08 25.66
N THR A 339 14.60 14.10 24.69
CA THR A 339 14.41 13.48 23.37
C THR A 339 15.16 12.17 23.26
N ARG A 340 14.51 11.16 22.71
CA ARG A 340 15.13 9.88 22.36
C ARG A 340 15.51 9.91 20.89
N TYR A 341 16.71 9.46 20.57
CA TYR A 341 17.21 9.31 19.21
C TYR A 341 17.43 7.84 18.92
N LEU A 342 16.60 7.25 18.06
CA LEU A 342 16.80 5.91 17.53
C LEU A 342 17.89 6.01 16.45
N TYR A 343 19.10 5.59 16.81
CA TYR A 343 20.30 5.81 15.98
C TYR A 343 20.81 4.55 15.27
N SER A 344 20.28 3.37 15.61
CA SER A 344 20.63 2.13 14.95
C SER A 344 19.48 1.14 15.05
N CYS A 345 19.33 0.33 14.01
CA CYS A 345 18.44 -0.82 14.01
C CYS A 345 19.16 -2.05 13.42
N TYR A 346 18.63 -3.22 13.74
CA TYR A 346 19.12 -4.50 13.24
C TYR A 346 17.94 -5.42 13.01
N LYS A 347 17.86 -5.98 11.82
CA LYS A 347 16.83 -6.94 11.43
C LYS A 347 17.48 -8.13 10.74
N ARG A 348 17.15 -9.33 11.16
CA ARG A 348 17.68 -10.55 10.57
C ARG A 348 16.70 -11.71 10.72
N SER A 349 16.63 -12.56 9.70
CA SER A 349 15.83 -13.80 9.71
C SER A 349 16.70 -15.01 9.98
N GLN A 350 16.11 -16.07 10.53
CA GLN A 350 16.65 -17.43 10.60
C GLN A 350 18.09 -17.50 11.13
N ALA A 351 18.33 -16.88 12.28
CA ALA A 351 19.64 -16.89 12.94
C ALA A 351 19.52 -17.26 14.42
N GLU A 352 20.53 -17.94 14.92
CA GLU A 352 20.60 -18.41 16.30
C GLU A 352 20.94 -17.25 17.28
N PRO A 353 20.51 -17.35 18.56
CA PRO A 353 20.74 -16.33 19.58
C PRO A 353 22.19 -15.83 19.72
N PRO A 354 23.24 -16.65 19.60
CA PRO A 354 24.61 -16.14 19.63
C PRO A 354 24.94 -15.12 18.56
N ILE A 355 24.39 -15.28 17.35
CA ILE A 355 24.61 -14.35 16.24
C ILE A 355 23.97 -12.98 16.56
N HIS A 356 22.77 -13.00 17.12
CA HIS A 356 22.09 -11.79 17.55
C HIS A 356 22.80 -11.12 18.73
N ALA A 357 23.26 -11.90 19.70
CA ALA A 357 24.00 -11.39 20.85
C ALA A 357 25.32 -10.70 20.44
N GLU A 358 26.06 -11.28 19.49
CA GLU A 358 27.28 -10.63 18.94
C GLU A 358 26.96 -9.33 18.20
N ALA A 359 25.91 -9.31 17.38
CA ALA A 359 25.46 -8.08 16.72
C ALA A 359 25.07 -6.98 17.71
N ILE A 360 24.48 -7.36 18.85
CA ILE A 360 24.14 -6.43 19.93
C ILE A 360 25.41 -5.93 20.63
N LYS A 361 26.29 -6.82 21.05
CA LYS A 361 27.55 -6.49 21.75
C LYS A 361 28.48 -5.61 20.90
N ALA A 362 28.49 -5.80 19.59
CA ALA A 362 29.26 -4.96 18.67
C ALA A 362 28.87 -3.48 18.70
N ARG A 363 27.67 -3.15 19.17
CA ARG A 363 27.19 -1.77 19.33
C ARG A 363 27.42 -1.21 20.73
N GLY A 364 27.87 -2.05 21.67
CA GLY A 364 28.20 -1.70 23.05
C GLY A 364 27.68 -2.72 24.04
N ALA A 365 28.54 -3.66 24.45
CA ALA A 365 28.20 -4.75 25.36
C ALA A 365 27.74 -4.27 26.75
N TRP A 366 28.02 -3.03 27.11
CA TRP A 366 27.65 -2.38 28.39
C TRP A 366 26.21 -1.87 28.40
N MET A 367 25.55 -1.75 27.23
CA MET A 367 24.20 -1.17 27.16
C MET A 367 23.16 -2.11 27.77
N PRO A 368 22.29 -1.60 28.66
CA PRO A 368 21.14 -2.34 29.16
C PRO A 368 20.05 -2.44 28.09
N GLY A 369 19.29 -3.52 28.12
CA GLY A 369 18.22 -3.75 27.17
C GLY A 369 16.92 -4.27 27.77
N VAL A 370 15.86 -4.19 26.99
CA VAL A 370 14.57 -4.85 27.22
C VAL A 370 14.19 -5.68 26.01
N GLY A 371 13.49 -6.80 26.20
CA GLY A 371 13.07 -7.59 25.06
C GLY A 371 11.90 -8.50 25.33
N ASP A 372 11.15 -8.80 24.28
CA ASP A 372 10.27 -9.94 24.24
C ASP A 372 11.06 -11.15 23.73
N CYS A 373 11.20 -12.13 24.59
CA CYS A 373 11.87 -13.40 24.33
C CYS A 373 10.89 -14.57 24.37
N SER A 374 9.58 -14.31 24.32
CA SER A 374 8.56 -15.36 24.30
C SER A 374 8.30 -15.77 22.86
N ASP A 375 8.73 -16.96 22.51
CA ASP A 375 8.29 -17.63 21.29
C ASP A 375 6.90 -18.25 21.46
N ILE A 376 6.24 -18.56 20.33
CA ILE A 376 4.84 -19.02 20.23
C ILE A 376 4.54 -20.29 21.05
N ASN A 377 5.54 -21.05 21.42
CA ASN A 377 5.43 -22.21 22.30
C ASN A 377 5.60 -21.81 23.76
N LYS A 378 4.53 -21.86 24.52
CA LYS A 378 4.36 -21.40 25.92
C LYS A 378 5.44 -21.83 26.96
N TYR A 379 6.44 -22.55 26.57
CA TYR A 379 7.50 -23.08 27.48
C TYR A 379 8.83 -22.33 27.41
N ASP A 380 9.09 -21.47 26.37
CA ASP A 380 10.47 -21.05 26.06
C ASP A 380 10.80 -19.57 26.36
N GLY A 381 9.85 -18.71 26.69
CA GLY A 381 10.11 -17.28 26.87
C GLY A 381 11.10 -16.92 27.99
N GLN A 382 11.12 -17.70 29.08
CA GLN A 382 12.15 -17.57 30.12
C GLN A 382 13.49 -18.15 29.69
N GLN A 383 13.49 -19.09 28.77
CA GLN A 383 14.68 -19.77 28.29
C GLN A 383 15.51 -18.88 27.39
N PHE A 384 14.91 -18.18 26.43
CA PHE A 384 15.62 -17.23 25.59
C PHE A 384 16.20 -16.03 26.36
N LEU A 385 15.47 -15.52 27.37
CA LEU A 385 16.01 -14.51 28.26
C LEU A 385 17.26 -14.99 28.99
N LYS A 386 17.25 -16.24 29.51
CA LYS A 386 18.41 -16.85 30.15
C LYS A 386 19.56 -17.03 29.16
N ILE A 387 19.26 -17.47 27.93
CA ILE A 387 20.28 -17.65 26.88
C ILE A 387 20.96 -16.32 26.60
N TYR A 388 20.21 -15.23 26.31
CA TYR A 388 20.79 -13.93 26.05
C TYR A 388 21.59 -13.38 27.23
N ARG A 389 21.12 -13.56 28.45
CA ARG A 389 21.89 -13.20 29.67
C ARG A 389 23.16 -14.04 29.80
N GLY A 390 23.09 -15.33 29.52
CA GLY A 390 24.24 -16.22 29.47
C GLY A 390 25.25 -15.83 28.38
N LEU A 391 24.79 -15.22 27.31
CA LEU A 391 25.64 -14.67 26.27
C LEU A 391 26.18 -13.25 26.61
N GLY A 392 25.93 -12.75 27.83
CA GLY A 392 26.51 -11.51 28.36
C GLY A 392 25.70 -10.24 28.13
N LEU A 393 24.42 -10.34 27.77
CA LEU A 393 23.55 -9.17 27.62
C LEU A 393 22.87 -8.79 28.96
N ASP A 394 22.91 -7.50 29.36
CA ASP A 394 22.05 -6.96 30.44
C ASP A 394 20.63 -6.78 29.93
N LEU A 395 19.87 -7.89 29.81
CA LEU A 395 18.53 -7.90 29.23
C LEU A 395 17.45 -8.12 30.29
N ARG A 396 16.37 -7.34 30.21
CA ARG A 396 15.17 -7.45 31.05
C ARG A 396 13.95 -7.79 30.18
N LEU A 397 12.91 -8.38 30.79
CA LEU A 397 11.65 -8.61 30.07
C LEU A 397 10.97 -7.29 29.74
N ALA A 398 10.48 -7.19 28.52
CA ALA A 398 9.69 -6.06 28.05
C ALA A 398 8.28 -6.08 28.64
N ASN A 399 7.70 -4.91 28.83
CA ASN A 399 6.28 -4.77 29.11
C ASN A 399 5.50 -4.85 27.80
N LYS A 400 4.66 -5.87 27.65
CA LYS A 400 3.95 -6.22 26.43
C LYS A 400 2.61 -5.51 26.23
N ALA A 401 2.20 -4.60 27.11
CA ALA A 401 0.92 -3.89 26.94
C ALA A 401 0.92 -3.08 25.65
N VAL A 402 0.16 -3.56 24.66
CA VAL A 402 0.20 -3.08 23.28
C VAL A 402 -0.38 -1.67 23.19
N GLU A 403 -1.66 -1.49 23.50
CA GLU A 403 -2.36 -0.22 23.30
C GLU A 403 -1.75 0.96 24.09
N THR A 404 -1.37 0.72 25.33
CA THR A 404 -0.68 1.75 26.13
C THR A 404 0.68 2.11 25.52
N GLY A 405 1.42 1.09 25.05
CA GLY A 405 2.73 1.32 24.41
C GLY A 405 2.63 2.07 23.09
N LEU A 406 1.60 1.78 22.30
CA LEU A 406 1.32 2.53 21.07
C LEU A 406 0.98 3.99 21.35
N THR A 407 0.16 4.25 22.38
CA THR A 407 -0.16 5.62 22.80
C THR A 407 1.09 6.38 23.27
N GLU A 408 1.96 5.75 24.05
CA GLU A 408 3.22 6.35 24.51
C GLU A 408 4.17 6.64 23.33
N MET A 409 4.28 5.71 22.39
CA MET A 409 5.11 5.86 21.19
C MET A 409 4.54 6.96 20.27
N TRP A 410 3.21 6.99 20.07
CA TRP A 410 2.54 8.04 19.32
C TRP A 410 2.80 9.42 19.92
N ASN A 411 2.65 9.56 21.24
CA ASN A 411 2.94 10.82 21.95
C ASN A 411 4.41 11.23 21.75
N ALA A 412 5.35 10.29 21.86
CA ALA A 412 6.77 10.59 21.67
C ALA A 412 7.10 11.02 20.23
N LEU A 413 6.51 10.39 19.24
CA LEU A 413 6.68 10.75 17.82
C LEU A 413 6.04 12.09 17.48
N SER A 414 4.76 12.30 17.87
CA SER A 414 3.99 13.50 17.53
C SER A 414 4.51 14.78 18.22
N THR A 415 5.10 14.65 19.40
CA THR A 415 5.72 15.77 20.13
C THR A 415 7.20 15.96 19.79
N GLY A 416 7.77 15.16 18.88
CA GLY A 416 9.18 15.22 18.50
C GLY A 416 10.15 14.73 19.59
N LYS A 417 9.65 14.00 20.62
CA LYS A 417 10.46 13.40 21.69
C LYS A 417 11.02 12.01 21.35
N LEU A 418 10.68 11.51 20.17
CA LEU A 418 11.33 10.38 19.52
C LEU A 418 11.67 10.79 18.09
N LYS A 419 12.95 10.76 17.76
CA LYS A 419 13.50 11.00 16.42
C LYS A 419 14.27 9.78 15.95
N VAL A 420 14.28 9.53 14.65
CA VAL A 420 14.91 8.38 14.04
C VAL A 420 15.95 8.83 13.02
N PHE A 421 17.15 8.29 13.09
CA PHE A 421 18.21 8.60 12.16
C PHE A 421 17.85 8.12 10.75
N ALA A 422 18.18 8.94 9.75
CA ALA A 422 17.88 8.65 8.36
C ALA A 422 18.52 7.32 7.87
N SER A 423 19.63 6.89 8.48
CA SER A 423 20.27 5.61 8.19
C SER A 423 19.49 4.36 8.65
N CYS A 424 18.43 4.53 9.45
CA CYS A 424 17.61 3.42 9.94
C CYS A 424 16.53 3.00 8.93
N GLU A 425 16.87 2.81 7.66
CA GLU A 425 15.94 2.47 6.59
C GLU A 425 15.06 1.25 6.90
N PRO A 426 15.56 0.11 7.47
CA PRO A 426 14.69 -1.01 7.83
C PRO A 426 13.61 -0.66 8.85
N TRP A 427 13.84 0.34 9.71
CA TRP A 427 12.85 0.85 10.65
C TRP A 427 11.74 1.62 9.92
N PHE A 428 12.12 2.47 8.94
CA PHE A 428 11.15 3.21 8.13
C PHE A 428 10.32 2.31 7.24
N GLU A 429 10.88 1.21 6.73
CA GLU A 429 10.11 0.20 6.00
C GLU A 429 8.96 -0.36 6.87
N GLU A 430 9.25 -0.78 8.11
CA GLU A 430 8.20 -1.25 9.01
C GLU A 430 7.25 -0.14 9.45
N TYR A 431 7.75 1.08 9.70
CA TYR A 431 6.94 2.24 10.05
C TYR A 431 5.86 2.55 9.01
N ARG A 432 6.21 2.48 7.73
CA ARG A 432 5.29 2.68 6.60
C ARG A 432 4.20 1.60 6.53
N LEU A 433 4.52 0.39 6.95
CA LEU A 433 3.66 -0.79 6.86
C LEU A 433 2.87 -1.06 8.14
N TYR A 434 3.19 -0.37 9.24
CA TYR A 434 2.61 -0.66 10.55
C TYR A 434 1.18 -0.10 10.66
N HIS A 435 0.20 -0.96 10.47
CA HIS A 435 -1.21 -0.59 10.40
C HIS A 435 -2.13 -1.57 11.11
N ARG A 436 -3.40 -1.16 11.27
CA ARG A 436 -4.48 -2.03 11.73
C ARG A 436 -5.28 -2.53 10.53
N ASP A 437 -5.73 -3.76 10.61
CA ASP A 437 -6.66 -4.35 9.66
C ASP A 437 -8.07 -3.68 9.75
N GLU A 438 -8.99 -4.11 8.90
CA GLU A 438 -10.37 -3.59 8.88
C GLU A 438 -11.14 -3.85 10.19
N GLN A 439 -10.71 -4.82 11.00
CA GLN A 439 -11.27 -5.13 12.31
C GLN A 439 -10.60 -4.34 13.44
N GLY A 440 -9.65 -3.46 13.12
CA GLY A 440 -8.90 -2.65 14.10
C GLY A 440 -7.79 -3.40 14.82
N LYS A 441 -7.45 -4.63 14.42
CA LYS A 441 -6.36 -5.43 14.97
C LYS A 441 -5.06 -5.07 14.25
N ILE A 442 -3.95 -5.00 15.00
CA ILE A 442 -2.62 -4.76 14.42
C ILE A 442 -2.26 -5.93 13.50
N GLU A 443 -1.92 -5.64 12.27
CA GLU A 443 -1.41 -6.63 11.35
C GLU A 443 0.03 -6.98 11.72
N LYS A 444 0.22 -8.24 12.12
CA LYS A 444 1.52 -8.76 12.59
C LYS A 444 2.39 -9.24 11.42
N VAL A 445 2.67 -8.31 10.51
CA VAL A 445 3.56 -8.53 9.38
C VAL A 445 4.55 -7.37 9.37
N HIS A 446 5.84 -7.67 9.54
CA HIS A 446 6.89 -6.64 9.60
C HIS A 446 6.74 -5.65 10.77
N ASP A 447 6.52 -6.15 12.00
CA ASP A 447 6.31 -5.33 13.19
C ASP A 447 7.44 -5.42 14.24
N HIS A 448 8.52 -6.14 13.97
CA HIS A 448 9.56 -6.46 14.95
C HIS A 448 10.37 -5.25 15.44
N LEU A 449 10.71 -4.32 14.52
CA LEU A 449 11.39 -3.07 14.89
C LEU A 449 10.42 -2.08 15.53
N MET A 450 9.14 -2.09 15.13
CA MET A 450 8.09 -1.32 15.76
C MET A 450 7.83 -1.78 17.19
N ASP A 451 7.73 -3.11 17.41
CA ASP A 451 7.55 -3.70 18.73
C ASP A 451 8.78 -3.47 19.61
N SER A 452 10.00 -3.65 19.10
CA SER A 452 11.24 -3.29 19.82
C SER A 452 11.25 -1.81 20.22
N THR A 453 10.85 -0.91 19.32
CA THR A 453 10.76 0.53 19.63
C THR A 453 9.74 0.80 20.74
N ARG A 454 8.59 0.16 20.68
CA ARG A 454 7.53 0.24 21.69
C ARG A 454 8.02 -0.26 23.05
N TYR A 455 8.74 -1.37 23.10
CA TYR A 455 9.33 -1.90 24.34
C TYR A 455 10.30 -0.91 24.99
N LEU A 456 11.17 -0.29 24.18
CA LEU A 456 12.16 0.65 24.70
C LEU A 456 11.53 1.96 25.17
N VAL A 457 10.51 2.46 24.46
CA VAL A 457 9.75 3.65 24.88
C VAL A 457 9.05 3.38 26.22
N ARG A 458 8.41 2.23 26.38
CA ARG A 458 7.73 1.82 27.62
C ARG A 458 8.66 1.55 28.79
N ALA A 459 9.88 1.08 28.55
CA ALA A 459 10.87 0.89 29.61
C ALA A 459 11.25 2.19 30.32
N GLY A 460 10.97 3.33 29.67
CA GLY A 460 11.25 4.65 30.20
C GLY A 460 12.74 5.00 30.17
N TRP A 461 13.04 6.24 30.50
CA TRP A 461 14.42 6.76 30.50
C TRP A 461 15.32 6.13 31.57
N GLN A 462 14.75 5.54 32.63
CA GLN A 462 15.47 4.96 33.77
C GLN A 462 16.34 3.75 33.39
N ILE A 463 16.03 3.09 32.27
CA ILE A 463 16.87 1.99 31.80
C ILE A 463 18.16 2.47 31.13
N PHE A 464 18.14 3.69 30.55
CA PHE A 464 19.28 4.21 29.80
C PHE A 464 20.48 4.48 30.74
N LYS A 465 21.67 4.07 30.32
CA LYS A 465 22.93 4.28 31.03
C LYS A 465 23.99 4.84 30.10
N THR A 466 24.93 5.58 30.65
CA THR A 466 26.22 5.88 30.02
C THR A 466 27.16 4.68 30.26
N GLU A 467 28.23 4.58 29.49
CA GLU A 467 29.24 3.55 29.69
C GLU A 467 29.88 3.63 31.09
N ALA A 468 30.13 4.83 31.58
CA ALA A 468 30.63 5.05 32.94
C ALA A 468 29.64 4.56 34.01
N GLU A 469 28.34 4.89 33.89
CA GLU A 469 27.30 4.41 34.83
C GLU A 469 27.15 2.88 34.78
N ALA A 470 27.34 2.25 33.62
CA ALA A 470 27.32 0.80 33.49
C ALA A 470 28.54 0.12 34.12
N ALA A 471 29.73 0.71 33.97
CA ALA A 471 30.96 0.21 34.59
C ALA A 471 30.94 0.26 36.14
N HIS A 472 30.26 1.24 36.72
CA HIS A 472 30.10 1.38 38.18
C HIS A 472 28.93 0.59 38.76
N ALA A 473 28.11 -0.03 37.93
CA ALA A 473 27.02 -0.89 38.41
C ALA A 473 27.61 -2.21 38.94
N VAL A 474 27.58 -2.40 40.26
CA VAL A 474 27.97 -3.66 40.90
C VAL A 474 27.16 -4.80 40.25
N PRO A 475 27.82 -5.90 39.84
CA PRO A 475 27.10 -7.05 39.29
C PRO A 475 26.05 -7.48 40.31
N ARG A 476 24.77 -7.50 39.96
CA ARG A 476 23.75 -8.15 40.75
C ARG A 476 24.10 -9.62 40.77
N GLN A 477 24.71 -10.10 41.88
CA GLN A 477 24.80 -11.52 42.14
C GLN A 477 23.39 -12.09 41.99
N SER A 478 23.24 -13.05 41.08
CA SER A 478 22.02 -13.85 40.98
C SER A 478 21.85 -14.50 42.37
N ARG A 479 20.89 -14.03 43.15
CA ARG A 479 20.42 -14.81 44.28
C ARG A 479 19.76 -16.05 43.69
N ASP A 480 20.53 -17.09 43.60
CA ASP A 480 20.01 -18.42 43.30
C ASP A 480 19.01 -18.75 44.40
N PRO A 481 17.75 -19.03 44.13
CA PRO A 481 16.78 -19.44 45.15
C PRO A 481 17.17 -20.72 45.87
N PHE A 482 18.15 -21.48 45.36
CA PHE A 482 18.67 -22.73 45.95
C PHE A 482 19.87 -22.53 46.87
N ASP A 483 20.40 -21.32 47.03
CA ASP A 483 21.54 -21.07 47.95
C ASP A 483 21.11 -20.94 49.43
N ARG A 484 19.97 -21.51 49.82
CA ARG A 484 19.50 -21.59 51.21
C ARG A 484 20.05 -22.80 52.00
N PHE A 485 20.85 -23.62 51.35
CA PHE A 485 21.58 -24.69 52.07
C PHE A 485 23.06 -24.29 52.17
N GLY A 486 23.32 -23.26 52.96
CA GLY A 486 24.66 -22.97 53.43
C GLY A 486 25.18 -24.16 54.24
N HIS A 487 26.28 -24.74 53.78
CA HIS A 487 27.10 -25.61 54.62
C HIS A 487 27.59 -24.78 55.82
N GLY A 488 26.92 -24.97 56.95
CA GLY A 488 27.44 -24.57 58.24
C GLY A 488 28.62 -25.48 58.60
N SER A 489 29.83 -24.96 58.44
CA SER A 489 30.99 -25.45 59.12
C SER A 489 30.87 -25.08 60.63
N GLY A 490 30.17 -25.87 61.36
CA GLY A 490 30.14 -25.79 62.80
C GLY A 490 31.20 -26.72 63.40
N ASP A 491 32.30 -26.13 63.78
CA ASP A 491 33.27 -26.71 64.75
C ASP A 491 32.51 -26.85 66.07
N ASN A 492 32.29 -28.08 66.54
CA ASN A 492 31.90 -28.29 67.91
C ASN A 492 32.63 -29.57 68.37
N ARG A 493 33.73 -29.30 69.08
CA ARG A 493 34.27 -30.20 70.07
C ARG A 493 33.33 -30.16 71.29
N ASP A 494 33.41 -31.27 71.97
CA ASP A 494 32.99 -31.58 73.34
C ASP A 494 31.57 -32.14 73.55
N GLY A 495 31.56 -33.40 73.79
CA GLY A 495 31.32 -33.85 75.12
C GLY A 495 30.05 -34.68 75.35
N TRP A 496 30.32 -35.97 75.63
CA TRP A 496 29.77 -36.81 76.73
C TRP A 496 28.37 -37.49 76.61
N MET A 497 28.50 -38.77 76.53
CA MET A 497 27.94 -39.85 77.37
C MET A 497 26.55 -39.64 77.99
N GLY A 498 25.77 -40.71 77.92
CA GLY A 498 25.01 -41.20 79.02
C GLY A 498 23.53 -41.49 78.79
N ALA A 499 23.29 -42.82 78.85
CA ALA A 499 22.06 -43.58 79.07
C ALA A 499 21.19 -43.91 77.88
#